data_bd0c8a26da8b06b2be7aa3330137ce39
#
_entry.id   bd0c8a26da8b06b2be7aa3330137ce39
#
_cell.length_a   1.000
_cell.length_b   1.000
_cell.length_c   1.000
_cell.angle_alpha   90.00
_cell.angle_beta   90.00
_cell.angle_gamma   90.00
#
_symmetry.space_group_name_H-M   'P 1'
#
loop_
_entity.id
_entity.type
_entity.pdbx_description
1 polymer ?
#
loop_
_entity_poly.entity_id
_entity_poly.type
_entity_poly.pdbx_seq_one_letter_code
_entity_poly.pdbx_strand_id
1 'polypeptide(L)'
;MSISFAVTAEKSTVAAYGTLPVASQMRLSPDGNHIALIRNHEGNSYITVIDRVKKTTNFLVTTDNEKFKLGWFRWANNEMLLVSAHYPVHRMLRKYTEARLYKIRIDGSEKMRQVSQAKNGERMAQYQNTIIDMLPDEPNHILMEIDYKSGNNPDVYKIDLKKKNSRSRLVRGRNNITHWMTDQQHRVRLGFGIDKTRIFYSLFDIKTKKWRNIWDYEIFDAPDITPLGFGLNPNELYIRADHQGRYAIFTVDLTNDDLPRTLVYADKNYDIE
;
A
#
# COMPACT_ATOMS: atom_id res chain seq x y z
N MET A 1 32.63 21.38 47.02
CA MET A 1 32.72 22.19 45.80
C MET A 1 31.99 21.44 44.70
N SER A 2 30.73 21.81 44.43
CA SER A 2 29.89 21.10 43.43
C SER A 2 30.07 21.82 42.10
N ILE A 3 30.59 21.12 41.09
CA ILE A 3 30.70 21.63 39.72
C ILE A 3 29.39 21.28 38.99
N SER A 4 28.57 22.31 38.72
CA SER A 4 27.37 22.18 37.93
C SER A 4 27.75 22.36 36.46
N PHE A 5 27.63 21.29 35.66
CA PHE A 5 27.73 21.38 34.20
C PHE A 5 26.40 21.87 33.64
N ALA A 6 26.37 23.11 33.17
CA ALA A 6 25.24 23.60 32.37
C ALA A 6 25.33 22.97 30.96
N VAL A 7 24.48 22.02 30.65
CA VAL A 7 24.26 21.54 29.28
C VAL A 7 23.47 22.62 28.54
N THR A 8 24.16 23.44 27.76
CA THR A 8 23.48 24.33 26.80
C THR A 8 22.91 23.49 25.69
N ALA A 9 21.60 23.34 25.62
CA ALA A 9 20.93 22.77 24.47
C ALA A 9 21.18 23.70 23.27
N GLU A 10 21.97 23.23 22.33
CA GLU A 10 22.17 23.91 21.04
C GLU A 10 20.82 24.01 20.33
N LYS A 11 20.38 25.24 19.96
CA LYS A 11 19.16 25.43 19.17
C LYS A 11 19.34 24.73 17.82
N SER A 12 18.54 23.70 17.57
CA SER A 12 18.49 23.02 16.27
C SER A 12 18.26 24.04 15.16
N THR A 13 19.11 24.05 14.14
CA THR A 13 18.96 24.94 12.99
C THR A 13 17.75 24.53 12.15
N VAL A 14 17.15 25.45 11.37
CA VAL A 14 16.05 25.16 10.43
C VAL A 14 16.42 24.01 9.49
N ALA A 15 17.71 23.93 9.09
CA ALA A 15 18.23 22.83 8.28
C ALA A 15 18.09 21.45 8.94
N ALA A 16 18.22 21.36 10.27
CA ALA A 16 18.08 20.09 10.99
C ALA A 16 16.64 19.52 10.91
N TYR A 17 15.63 20.38 10.83
CA TYR A 17 14.25 19.96 10.66
C TYR A 17 13.90 19.61 9.21
N GLY A 18 14.68 20.09 8.24
CA GLY A 18 14.51 19.81 6.81
C GLY A 18 15.30 18.60 6.31
N THR A 19 16.16 18.00 7.13
CA THR A 19 16.95 16.83 6.72
C THR A 19 16.14 15.54 6.81
N LEU A 20 16.30 14.67 5.81
CA LEU A 20 15.72 13.32 5.85
C LEU A 20 16.38 12.50 6.97
N PRO A 21 15.63 11.60 7.65
CA PRO A 21 16.21 10.73 8.66
C PRO A 21 17.30 9.84 8.03
N VAL A 22 18.41 9.61 8.76
CA VAL A 22 19.55 8.82 8.27
C VAL A 22 19.12 7.43 7.79
N ALA A 23 18.12 6.83 8.46
CA ALA A 23 17.56 5.54 8.08
C ALA A 23 16.04 5.53 8.34
N SER A 24 15.31 4.88 7.48
CA SER A 24 13.85 4.71 7.59
C SER A 24 13.39 3.38 6.99
N GLN A 25 12.15 3.01 7.29
CA GLN A 25 11.48 1.82 6.73
C GLN A 25 12.28 0.52 6.87
N MET A 26 12.96 0.31 7.99
CA MET A 26 13.70 -0.92 8.24
C MET A 26 12.73 -2.14 8.32
N ARG A 27 13.02 -3.20 7.53
CA ARG A 27 12.20 -4.42 7.47
C ARG A 27 13.07 -5.66 7.33
N LEU A 28 12.75 -6.69 8.12
CA LEU A 28 13.31 -8.03 7.97
C LEU A 28 12.74 -8.73 6.72
N SER A 29 13.57 -9.57 6.07
CA SER A 29 13.10 -10.56 5.09
C SER A 29 12.20 -11.61 5.75
N PRO A 30 11.34 -12.31 4.99
CA PRO A 30 10.47 -13.33 5.55
C PRO A 30 11.21 -14.42 6.35
N ASP A 31 12.42 -14.80 5.92
CA ASP A 31 13.29 -15.78 6.60
C ASP A 31 14.14 -15.17 7.74
N GLY A 32 14.08 -13.83 7.94
CA GLY A 32 14.86 -13.13 8.96
C GLY A 32 16.36 -13.01 8.68
N ASN A 33 16.87 -13.46 7.53
CA ASN A 33 18.30 -13.46 7.23
C ASN A 33 18.82 -12.10 6.71
N HIS A 34 17.94 -11.25 6.22
CA HIS A 34 18.30 -9.95 5.65
C HIS A 34 17.51 -8.82 6.29
N ILE A 35 18.11 -7.65 6.37
CA ILE A 35 17.44 -6.39 6.73
C ILE A 35 17.53 -5.46 5.53
N ALA A 36 16.38 -4.98 5.05
CA ALA A 36 16.32 -3.91 4.07
C ALA A 36 15.92 -2.59 4.75
N LEU A 37 16.47 -1.46 4.27
CA LEU A 37 16.15 -0.12 4.77
C LEU A 37 16.40 0.93 3.69
N ILE A 38 15.74 2.08 3.84
CA ILE A 38 16.09 3.29 3.11
C ILE A 38 17.09 4.07 3.97
N ARG A 39 18.27 4.35 3.42
CA ARG A 39 19.29 5.23 4.03
C ARG A 39 19.35 6.54 3.27
N ASN A 40 19.56 7.63 3.99
CA ASN A 40 19.76 8.94 3.40
C ASN A 40 21.14 9.47 3.83
N HIS A 41 21.90 9.95 2.86
CA HIS A 41 23.23 10.53 3.09
C HIS A 41 23.53 11.58 2.02
N GLU A 42 23.92 12.78 2.44
CA GLU A 42 24.30 13.88 1.56
C GLU A 42 23.31 14.16 0.41
N GLY A 43 22.01 14.24 0.74
CA GLY A 43 20.95 14.50 -0.23
C GLY A 43 20.52 13.30 -1.06
N ASN A 44 21.25 12.19 -1.04
CA ASN A 44 20.92 10.99 -1.75
C ASN A 44 20.16 9.99 -0.86
N SER A 45 19.28 9.22 -1.49
CA SER A 45 18.57 8.11 -0.84
C SER A 45 18.96 6.77 -1.46
N TYR A 46 19.11 5.75 -0.62
CA TYR A 46 19.62 4.44 -0.99
C TYR A 46 18.69 3.33 -0.46
N ILE A 47 18.37 2.33 -1.28
CA ILE A 47 17.90 1.06 -0.74
C ILE A 47 19.11 0.19 -0.45
N THR A 48 19.24 -0.17 0.81
CA THR A 48 20.35 -0.97 1.34
C THR A 48 19.81 -2.28 1.89
N VAL A 49 20.50 -3.39 1.60
CA VAL A 49 20.23 -4.70 2.17
C VAL A 49 21.45 -5.19 2.93
N ILE A 50 21.24 -5.55 4.18
CA ILE A 50 22.25 -6.12 5.07
C ILE A 50 21.99 -7.62 5.19
N ASP A 51 22.96 -8.45 4.79
CA ASP A 51 22.96 -9.88 5.06
C ASP A 51 23.46 -10.09 6.49
N ARG A 52 22.59 -10.58 7.37
CA ARG A 52 22.88 -10.77 8.80
C ARG A 52 23.81 -11.96 9.05
N VAL A 53 23.79 -12.94 8.14
CA VAL A 53 24.62 -14.15 8.23
C VAL A 53 26.05 -13.85 7.75
N LYS A 54 26.18 -13.32 6.54
CA LYS A 54 27.48 -12.97 5.93
C LYS A 54 28.06 -11.66 6.45
N LYS A 55 27.26 -10.86 7.16
CA LYS A 55 27.64 -9.51 7.64
C LYS A 55 28.07 -8.56 6.50
N THR A 56 27.45 -8.71 5.33
CA THR A 56 27.70 -7.86 4.15
C THR A 56 26.58 -6.89 3.92
N THR A 57 26.86 -5.80 3.21
CA THR A 57 25.90 -4.75 2.88
C THR A 57 25.91 -4.50 1.38
N ASN A 58 24.74 -4.59 0.76
CA ASN A 58 24.51 -4.32 -0.65
C ASN A 58 23.70 -3.02 -0.82
N PHE A 59 24.16 -2.13 -1.69
CA PHE A 59 23.45 -0.94 -2.13
C PHE A 59 22.75 -1.26 -3.45
N LEU A 60 21.41 -1.32 -3.46
CA LEU A 60 20.64 -1.79 -4.60
C LEU A 60 20.14 -0.68 -5.51
N VAL A 61 19.73 0.44 -4.92
CA VAL A 61 19.17 1.59 -5.62
C VAL A 61 19.73 2.85 -5.02
N THR A 62 20.06 3.81 -5.88
CA THR A 62 20.48 5.16 -5.47
C THR A 62 19.68 6.20 -6.23
N THR A 63 19.26 7.26 -5.56
CA THR A 63 18.64 8.43 -6.17
C THR A 63 19.10 9.71 -5.50
N ASP A 64 19.29 10.75 -6.31
CA ASP A 64 19.54 12.14 -5.89
C ASP A 64 18.26 12.85 -5.43
N ASN A 65 17.13 12.16 -5.43
CA ASN A 65 15.80 12.67 -5.11
C ASN A 65 15.24 13.75 -6.09
N GLU A 66 15.95 14.05 -7.19
CA GLU A 66 15.52 14.99 -8.22
C GLU A 66 14.68 14.29 -9.31
N LYS A 67 15.23 13.23 -9.92
CA LYS A 67 14.57 12.48 -10.99
C LYS A 67 13.45 11.60 -10.46
N PHE A 68 13.67 10.97 -9.32
CA PHE A 68 12.65 10.20 -8.60
C PHE A 68 12.95 10.13 -7.12
N LYS A 69 11.93 9.89 -6.32
CA LYS A 69 12.03 9.68 -4.88
C LYS A 69 11.60 8.27 -4.53
N LEU A 70 12.31 7.65 -3.59
CA LEU A 70 11.88 6.38 -2.99
C LEU A 70 10.68 6.64 -2.09
N GLY A 71 9.56 5.99 -2.35
CA GLY A 71 8.37 6.09 -1.53
C GLY A 71 8.38 5.06 -0.40
N TRP A 72 8.26 3.81 -0.77
CA TRP A 72 8.28 2.68 0.16
C TRP A 72 8.86 1.44 -0.53
N PHE A 73 9.23 0.43 0.28
CA PHE A 73 9.55 -0.89 -0.21
C PHE A 73 8.90 -1.98 0.64
N ARG A 74 8.74 -3.17 0.04
CA ARG A 74 8.25 -4.41 0.70
C ARG A 74 9.05 -5.59 0.19
N TRP A 75 9.24 -6.60 1.02
CA TRP A 75 9.72 -7.90 0.60
C TRP A 75 8.63 -8.61 -0.22
N ALA A 76 8.95 -9.03 -1.44
CA ALA A 76 8.11 -9.95 -2.20
C ALA A 76 8.34 -11.39 -1.74
N ASN A 77 9.61 -11.71 -1.48
CA ASN A 77 10.11 -12.99 -0.96
C ASN A 77 11.53 -12.78 -0.40
N ASN A 78 12.25 -13.85 -0.06
CA ASN A 78 13.59 -13.75 0.51
C ASN A 78 14.66 -13.19 -0.43
N GLU A 79 14.38 -13.12 -1.74
CA GLU A 79 15.36 -12.73 -2.77
C GLU A 79 15.01 -11.44 -3.49
N MET A 80 13.83 -10.87 -3.24
CA MET A 80 13.30 -9.77 -4.06
C MET A 80 12.59 -8.71 -3.21
N LEU A 81 12.89 -7.44 -3.50
CA LEU A 81 12.15 -6.29 -3.02
C LEU A 81 11.23 -5.72 -4.10
N LEU A 82 10.06 -5.26 -3.68
CA LEU A 82 9.18 -4.36 -4.41
C LEU A 82 9.42 -2.94 -3.91
N VAL A 83 9.61 -2.02 -4.85
CA VAL A 83 9.98 -0.63 -4.55
C VAL A 83 9.03 0.30 -5.24
N SER A 84 8.38 1.17 -4.49
CA SER A 84 7.59 2.28 -5.02
C SER A 84 8.49 3.47 -5.27
N ALA A 85 8.53 3.96 -6.50
CA ALA A 85 9.24 5.18 -6.88
C ALA A 85 8.25 6.24 -7.38
N HIS A 86 8.48 7.48 -6.94
CA HIS A 86 7.66 8.64 -7.24
C HIS A 86 8.42 9.60 -8.17
N TYR A 87 7.82 9.93 -9.31
CA TYR A 87 8.40 10.77 -10.34
C TYR A 87 7.70 12.12 -10.40
N PRO A 88 8.41 13.23 -10.21
CA PRO A 88 7.85 14.55 -10.51
C PRO A 88 7.67 14.68 -12.01
N VAL A 89 6.46 14.97 -12.46
CA VAL A 89 6.11 15.14 -13.87
C VAL A 89 5.58 16.54 -14.10
N HIS A 90 6.07 17.15 -15.16
CA HIS A 90 5.62 18.45 -15.60
C HIS A 90 4.97 18.28 -16.98
N ARG A 91 3.67 18.49 -17.08
CA ARG A 91 2.95 18.51 -18.37
C ARG A 91 2.15 19.79 -18.49
N MET A 92 2.37 20.53 -19.59
CA MET A 92 1.81 21.85 -19.78
C MET A 92 2.14 22.73 -18.55
N LEU A 93 1.21 23.41 -17.95
CA LEU A 93 1.43 24.25 -16.75
C LEU A 93 1.16 23.52 -15.42
N ARG A 94 1.03 22.18 -15.44
CA ARG A 94 0.70 21.39 -14.25
C ARG A 94 1.86 20.54 -13.79
N LYS A 95 2.13 20.60 -12.49
CA LYS A 95 3.06 19.72 -11.79
C LYS A 95 2.25 18.62 -11.08
N TYR A 96 2.61 17.36 -11.25
CA TYR A 96 2.00 16.26 -10.56
C TYR A 96 3.03 15.13 -10.32
N THR A 97 2.70 14.18 -9.50
CA THR A 97 3.56 13.04 -9.20
C THR A 97 2.97 11.79 -9.85
N GLU A 98 3.80 11.03 -10.52
CA GLU A 98 3.48 9.66 -10.96
C GLU A 98 4.15 8.66 -10.03
N ALA A 99 3.46 7.55 -9.72
CA ALA A 99 4.02 6.48 -8.93
C ALA A 99 4.11 5.19 -9.73
N ARG A 100 5.23 4.48 -9.59
CA ARG A 100 5.52 3.22 -10.27
C ARG A 100 6.03 2.19 -9.28
N LEU A 101 5.63 0.93 -9.47
CA LEU A 101 6.16 -0.20 -8.73
C LEU A 101 7.26 -0.88 -9.51
N TYR A 102 8.37 -1.10 -8.84
CA TYR A 102 9.55 -1.79 -9.36
C TYR A 102 9.83 -3.05 -8.55
N LYS A 103 10.56 -3.97 -9.15
CA LYS A 103 11.15 -5.13 -8.50
C LYS A 103 12.67 -5.08 -8.65
N ILE A 104 13.38 -5.59 -7.64
CA ILE A 104 14.83 -5.70 -7.65
C ILE A 104 15.28 -6.90 -6.83
N ARG A 105 16.25 -7.66 -7.34
CA ARG A 105 16.89 -8.74 -6.60
C ARG A 105 17.89 -8.20 -5.58
N ILE A 106 17.91 -8.80 -4.39
CA ILE A 106 18.77 -8.33 -3.30
C ILE A 106 20.25 -8.64 -3.48
N ASP A 107 20.58 -9.58 -4.37
CA ASP A 107 21.95 -9.94 -4.76
C ASP A 107 22.61 -8.90 -5.70
N GLY A 108 21.82 -7.91 -6.18
CA GLY A 108 22.31 -6.89 -7.12
C GLY A 108 22.55 -7.41 -8.54
N SER A 109 22.20 -8.66 -8.86
CA SER A 109 22.41 -9.27 -10.17
C SER A 109 21.59 -8.62 -11.29
N GLU A 110 20.50 -7.94 -10.94
CA GLU A 110 19.60 -7.28 -11.88
C GLU A 110 19.35 -5.82 -11.50
N LYS A 111 19.26 -4.95 -12.52
CA LYS A 111 18.78 -3.57 -12.31
C LYS A 111 17.31 -3.57 -11.93
N MET A 112 16.90 -2.54 -11.20
CA MET A 112 15.52 -2.27 -10.87
C MET A 112 14.65 -2.24 -12.13
N ARG A 113 13.56 -3.05 -12.17
CA ARG A 113 12.66 -3.17 -13.31
C ARG A 113 11.22 -2.89 -12.90
N GLN A 114 10.51 -2.10 -13.70
CA GLN A 114 9.09 -1.85 -13.47
C GLN A 114 8.29 -3.16 -13.53
N VAL A 115 7.41 -3.37 -12.55
CA VAL A 115 6.64 -4.61 -12.37
C VAL A 115 5.61 -4.77 -13.49
N SER A 116 4.93 -3.70 -13.85
CA SER A 116 3.93 -3.70 -14.92
C SER A 116 3.99 -2.39 -15.71
N GLN A 117 3.90 -2.49 -17.03
CA GLN A 117 3.91 -1.35 -17.94
C GLN A 117 2.67 -1.40 -18.84
N ALA A 118 2.18 -0.23 -19.24
CA ALA A 118 1.11 -0.14 -20.23
C ALA A 118 1.55 -0.80 -21.55
N LYS A 119 0.66 -1.55 -22.18
CA LYS A 119 0.84 -2.14 -23.50
C LYS A 119 0.31 -1.18 -24.58
N ASN A 120 0.54 -1.50 -25.85
CA ASN A 120 -0.02 -0.72 -26.95
C ASN A 120 -1.55 -0.60 -26.82
N GLY A 121 -2.07 0.63 -26.96
CA GLY A 121 -3.49 0.92 -26.78
C GLY A 121 -3.96 1.09 -25.34
N GLU A 122 -3.09 0.89 -24.37
CA GLU A 122 -3.40 1.14 -22.97
C GLU A 122 -2.90 2.52 -22.52
N ARG A 123 -3.63 3.12 -21.58
CA ARG A 123 -3.24 4.38 -20.95
C ARG A 123 -2.20 4.12 -19.85
N MET A 124 -1.24 5.02 -19.73
CA MET A 124 -0.36 5.04 -18.56
C MET A 124 -1.12 5.65 -17.38
N ALA A 125 -1.46 4.84 -16.38
CA ALA A 125 -2.08 5.33 -15.16
C ALA A 125 -1.08 6.20 -14.36
N GLN A 126 -1.57 7.20 -13.66
CA GLN A 126 -0.75 8.06 -12.81
C GLN A 126 -0.14 7.25 -11.66
N TYR A 127 -0.94 6.41 -11.00
CA TYR A 127 -0.51 5.55 -9.92
C TYR A 127 -0.52 4.09 -10.39
N GLN A 128 0.63 3.44 -10.34
CA GLN A 128 0.84 2.02 -10.70
C GLN A 128 1.68 1.33 -9.62
N ASN A 129 1.34 1.55 -8.36
CA ASN A 129 2.07 1.02 -7.21
C ASN A 129 1.15 0.45 -6.13
N THR A 130 -0.16 0.37 -6.38
CA THR A 130 -1.11 -0.15 -5.40
C THR A 130 -1.14 -1.68 -5.46
N ILE A 131 -0.59 -2.30 -4.42
CA ILE A 131 -0.66 -3.75 -4.18
C ILE A 131 -1.83 -3.98 -3.24
N ILE A 132 -2.79 -4.79 -3.66
CA ILE A 132 -3.94 -5.15 -2.84
C ILE A 132 -3.75 -6.50 -2.12
N ASP A 133 -2.80 -7.34 -2.59
CA ASP A 133 -2.48 -8.60 -1.95
C ASP A 133 -1.05 -9.05 -2.31
N MET A 134 -0.33 -9.57 -1.33
CA MET A 134 1.04 -10.05 -1.48
C MET A 134 1.13 -11.54 -1.82
N LEU A 135 0.01 -12.27 -1.76
CA LEU A 135 -0.10 -13.71 -2.05
C LEU A 135 1.00 -14.53 -1.35
N PRO A 136 1.00 -14.63 -0.02
CA PRO A 136 2.09 -15.26 0.74
C PRO A 136 2.38 -16.70 0.32
N ASP A 137 1.35 -17.44 -0.11
CA ASP A 137 1.49 -18.82 -0.61
C ASP A 137 2.01 -18.91 -2.05
N GLU A 138 2.10 -17.77 -2.75
CA GLU A 138 2.62 -17.66 -4.11
C GLU A 138 3.72 -16.57 -4.18
N PRO A 139 4.91 -16.78 -3.60
CA PRO A 139 5.91 -15.74 -3.33
C PRO A 139 6.48 -15.01 -4.56
N ASN A 140 6.10 -15.44 -5.76
CA ASN A 140 6.47 -14.78 -7.01
C ASN A 140 5.28 -14.09 -7.70
N HIS A 141 4.15 -13.96 -6.99
CA HIS A 141 2.97 -13.29 -7.51
C HIS A 141 2.48 -12.23 -6.51
N ILE A 142 1.81 -11.22 -7.04
CA ILE A 142 1.07 -10.21 -6.26
C ILE A 142 -0.22 -9.87 -6.97
N LEU A 143 -1.20 -9.33 -6.24
CA LEU A 143 -2.35 -8.68 -6.85
C LEU A 143 -2.18 -7.17 -6.80
N MET A 144 -2.40 -6.52 -7.94
CA MET A 144 -2.37 -5.08 -8.07
C MET A 144 -3.66 -4.57 -8.70
N GLU A 145 -4.13 -3.42 -8.24
CA GLU A 145 -5.13 -2.65 -8.95
C GLU A 145 -4.44 -1.62 -9.85
N ILE A 146 -4.82 -1.58 -11.13
CA ILE A 146 -4.24 -0.66 -12.11
C ILE A 146 -5.31 -0.22 -13.12
N ASP A 147 -5.43 1.08 -13.35
CA ASP A 147 -6.29 1.63 -14.39
C ASP A 147 -5.53 1.87 -15.70
N TYR A 148 -5.53 0.90 -16.59
CA TYR A 148 -4.94 1.01 -17.92
C TYR A 148 -5.92 1.51 -19.00
N LYS A 149 -7.17 1.78 -18.65
CA LYS A 149 -8.17 2.18 -19.65
C LYS A 149 -8.50 3.65 -19.62
N SER A 150 -9.10 4.08 -18.60
CA SER A 150 -9.47 5.45 -18.23
C SER A 150 -10.74 5.41 -17.37
N GLY A 151 -10.98 6.47 -16.62
CA GLY A 151 -12.24 6.60 -15.88
C GLY A 151 -12.14 6.21 -14.43
N ASN A 152 -10.93 6.00 -13.92
CA ASN A 152 -10.70 5.74 -12.50
C ASN A 152 -11.36 4.44 -11.99
N ASN A 153 -11.41 3.43 -12.88
CA ASN A 153 -12.01 2.13 -12.61
C ASN A 153 -10.96 1.02 -12.76
N PRO A 154 -10.07 0.83 -11.78
CA PRO A 154 -8.95 -0.09 -11.92
C PRO A 154 -9.41 -1.54 -12.08
N ASP A 155 -8.79 -2.25 -13.04
CA ASP A 155 -8.84 -3.70 -13.12
C ASP A 155 -7.92 -4.29 -12.02
N VAL A 156 -8.21 -5.48 -11.52
CA VAL A 156 -7.27 -6.23 -10.68
C VAL A 156 -6.49 -7.22 -11.53
N TYR A 157 -5.19 -7.15 -11.41
CA TYR A 157 -4.25 -8.04 -12.11
C TYR A 157 -3.45 -8.89 -11.12
N LYS A 158 -3.30 -10.16 -11.46
CA LYS A 158 -2.27 -11.03 -10.90
C LYS A 158 -0.99 -10.84 -11.71
N ILE A 159 0.08 -10.46 -11.05
CA ILE A 159 1.38 -10.14 -11.64
C ILE A 159 2.36 -11.27 -11.35
N ASP A 160 3.04 -11.78 -12.37
CA ASP A 160 4.15 -12.71 -12.22
C ASP A 160 5.47 -11.93 -12.10
N LEU A 161 6.07 -11.94 -10.92
CA LEU A 161 7.28 -11.19 -10.61
C LEU A 161 8.53 -11.79 -11.26
N LYS A 162 8.54 -13.06 -11.67
CA LYS A 162 9.66 -13.67 -12.38
C LYS A 162 9.75 -13.23 -13.84
N LYS A 163 8.62 -12.93 -14.45
CA LYS A 163 8.55 -12.55 -15.87
C LYS A 163 8.54 -11.03 -16.04
N LYS A 164 8.93 -10.58 -17.24
CA LYS A 164 8.87 -9.17 -17.63
C LYS A 164 7.45 -8.82 -18.06
N ASN A 165 6.86 -7.79 -17.43
CA ASN A 165 5.54 -7.24 -17.78
C ASN A 165 4.44 -8.31 -17.96
N SER A 166 4.49 -9.36 -17.13
CA SER A 166 3.54 -10.47 -17.16
C SER A 166 2.40 -10.23 -16.18
N ARG A 167 1.20 -10.13 -16.71
CA ARG A 167 -0.01 -9.94 -15.92
C ARG A 167 -1.20 -10.68 -16.53
N SER A 168 -2.06 -11.21 -15.68
CA SER A 168 -3.36 -11.75 -16.02
C SER A 168 -4.44 -10.97 -15.25
N ARG A 169 -5.50 -10.56 -15.96
CA ARG A 169 -6.61 -9.85 -15.32
C ARG A 169 -7.51 -10.83 -14.57
N LEU A 170 -7.67 -10.63 -13.27
CA LEU A 170 -8.58 -11.41 -12.41
C LEU A 170 -9.97 -10.77 -12.33
N VAL A 171 -10.02 -9.46 -12.12
CA VAL A 171 -11.29 -8.71 -12.00
C VAL A 171 -11.24 -7.54 -12.96
N ARG A 172 -12.30 -7.39 -13.73
CA ARG A 172 -12.51 -6.21 -14.57
C ARG A 172 -13.00 -5.05 -13.71
N GLY A 173 -12.42 -3.87 -13.91
CA GLY A 173 -12.88 -2.64 -13.28
C GLY A 173 -14.38 -2.43 -13.48
N ARG A 174 -15.03 -1.97 -12.43
CA ARG A 174 -16.48 -1.68 -12.41
C ARG A 174 -16.68 -0.18 -12.31
N ASN A 175 -17.78 0.30 -12.85
CA ASN A 175 -18.08 1.73 -12.85
C ASN A 175 -18.03 2.30 -11.43
N ASN A 176 -17.27 3.38 -11.29
CA ASN A 176 -17.09 4.14 -10.06
C ASN A 176 -16.41 3.39 -8.91
N ILE A 177 -15.94 2.15 -9.09
CA ILE A 177 -15.08 1.46 -8.12
C ILE A 177 -13.64 1.96 -8.32
N THR A 178 -13.09 2.56 -7.27
CA THR A 178 -11.75 3.17 -7.29
C THR A 178 -10.70 2.33 -6.58
N HIS A 179 -11.10 1.46 -5.65
CA HIS A 179 -10.22 0.58 -4.88
C HIS A 179 -10.84 -0.78 -4.63
N TRP A 180 -9.97 -1.78 -4.48
CA TRP A 180 -10.34 -3.17 -4.23
C TRP A 180 -9.67 -3.71 -2.95
N MET A 181 -10.37 -4.61 -2.26
CA MET A 181 -9.86 -5.34 -1.11
C MET A 181 -10.07 -6.84 -1.31
N THR A 182 -9.09 -7.64 -0.89
CA THR A 182 -9.14 -9.11 -0.87
C THR A 182 -9.55 -9.64 0.50
N ASP A 183 -10.09 -10.86 0.52
CA ASP A 183 -10.27 -11.63 1.75
C ASP A 183 -8.99 -12.43 2.10
N GLN A 184 -9.00 -13.12 3.23
CA GLN A 184 -7.87 -13.95 3.70
C GLN A 184 -7.63 -15.19 2.84
N GLN A 185 -8.51 -15.49 1.88
CA GLN A 185 -8.32 -16.52 0.86
C GLN A 185 -7.86 -15.91 -0.48
N HIS A 186 -7.38 -14.67 -0.45
CA HIS A 186 -6.82 -13.95 -1.60
C HIS A 186 -7.80 -13.69 -2.75
N ARG A 187 -9.11 -13.69 -2.47
CA ARG A 187 -10.15 -13.36 -3.45
C ARG A 187 -10.51 -11.89 -3.36
N VAL A 188 -10.68 -11.23 -4.50
CA VAL A 188 -11.19 -9.86 -4.54
C VAL A 188 -12.66 -9.85 -4.11
N ARG A 189 -12.95 -9.22 -2.97
CA ARG A 189 -14.26 -9.33 -2.31
C ARG A 189 -14.98 -8.01 -2.12
N LEU A 190 -14.25 -6.93 -1.90
CA LEU A 190 -14.85 -5.63 -1.63
C LEU A 190 -14.31 -4.59 -2.60
N GLY A 191 -15.20 -3.80 -3.18
CA GLY A 191 -14.88 -2.63 -3.97
C GLY A 191 -15.37 -1.37 -3.26
N PHE A 192 -14.51 -0.37 -3.12
CA PHE A 192 -14.86 0.97 -2.69
C PHE A 192 -15.15 1.84 -3.90
N GLY A 193 -16.31 2.48 -3.91
CA GLY A 193 -16.78 3.29 -5.03
C GLY A 193 -17.14 4.71 -4.63
N ILE A 194 -16.94 5.63 -5.60
CA ILE A 194 -17.36 7.03 -5.49
C ILE A 194 -18.06 7.42 -6.78
N ASP A 195 -19.29 7.92 -6.68
CA ASP A 195 -20.04 8.50 -7.78
C ASP A 195 -20.49 9.92 -7.40
N LYS A 196 -19.76 10.93 -7.84
CA LYS A 196 -19.94 12.34 -7.45
C LYS A 196 -19.81 12.51 -5.93
N THR A 197 -20.94 12.71 -5.24
CA THR A 197 -21.04 12.87 -3.78
C THR A 197 -21.44 11.58 -3.06
N ARG A 198 -21.72 10.51 -3.81
CA ARG A 198 -22.17 9.22 -3.29
C ARG A 198 -20.98 8.28 -3.08
N ILE A 199 -20.86 7.72 -1.89
CA ILE A 199 -19.89 6.70 -1.53
C ILE A 199 -20.62 5.37 -1.38
N PHE A 200 -20.02 4.30 -1.89
CA PHE A 200 -20.61 2.97 -1.75
C PHE A 200 -19.55 1.88 -1.64
N TYR A 201 -19.92 0.79 -0.99
CA TYR A 201 -19.12 -0.42 -0.89
C TYR A 201 -19.85 -1.57 -1.56
N SER A 202 -19.23 -2.18 -2.56
CA SER A 202 -19.76 -3.29 -3.32
C SER A 202 -19.07 -4.59 -2.91
N LEU A 203 -19.83 -5.55 -2.38
CA LEU A 203 -19.36 -6.85 -1.93
C LEU A 203 -19.61 -7.92 -2.99
N PHE A 204 -18.61 -8.73 -3.28
CA PHE A 204 -18.77 -9.97 -4.02
C PHE A 204 -19.24 -11.08 -3.09
N ASP A 205 -20.45 -11.53 -3.26
CA ASP A 205 -21.01 -12.65 -2.53
C ASP A 205 -20.49 -13.97 -3.10
N ILE A 206 -19.77 -14.75 -2.28
CA ILE A 206 -19.15 -16.02 -2.70
C ILE A 206 -20.16 -17.14 -2.97
N LYS A 207 -21.33 -17.09 -2.36
CA LYS A 207 -22.38 -18.09 -2.50
C LYS A 207 -23.16 -17.87 -3.80
N THR A 208 -23.61 -16.62 -4.03
CA THR A 208 -24.42 -16.27 -5.21
C THR A 208 -23.56 -15.91 -6.42
N LYS A 209 -22.24 -15.65 -6.23
CA LYS A 209 -21.29 -15.17 -7.24
C LYS A 209 -21.72 -13.84 -7.89
N LYS A 210 -22.41 -13.01 -7.14
CA LYS A 210 -22.90 -11.71 -7.59
C LYS A 210 -22.34 -10.59 -6.71
N TRP A 211 -22.26 -9.39 -7.28
CA TRP A 211 -21.91 -8.17 -6.56
C TRP A 211 -23.20 -7.52 -6.02
N ARG A 212 -23.17 -7.06 -4.76
CA ARG A 212 -24.23 -6.26 -4.14
C ARG A 212 -23.63 -5.11 -3.36
N ASN A 213 -24.31 -3.96 -3.30
CA ASN A 213 -23.87 -2.89 -2.40
C ASN A 213 -24.30 -3.25 -0.98
N ILE A 214 -23.34 -3.11 -0.06
CA ILE A 214 -23.56 -3.35 1.37
C ILE A 214 -23.70 -2.04 2.14
N TRP A 215 -23.04 -0.98 1.69
CA TRP A 215 -23.22 0.39 2.16
C TRP A 215 -23.28 1.32 0.97
N ASP A 216 -24.14 2.35 1.09
CA ASP A 216 -24.43 3.27 0.01
C ASP A 216 -25.06 4.54 0.58
N TYR A 217 -24.32 5.67 0.54
CA TYR A 217 -24.72 6.91 1.21
C TYR A 217 -24.11 8.15 0.54
N GLU A 218 -24.72 9.31 0.79
CA GLU A 218 -24.13 10.60 0.43
C GLU A 218 -22.96 10.93 1.34
N ILE A 219 -21.90 11.56 0.82
CA ILE A 219 -20.65 11.84 1.56
C ILE A 219 -20.87 12.67 2.84
N PHE A 220 -21.89 13.53 2.83
CA PHE A 220 -22.22 14.39 3.99
C PHE A 220 -23.09 13.70 5.04
N ASP A 221 -23.74 12.57 4.66
CA ASP A 221 -24.58 11.76 5.54
C ASP A 221 -23.88 10.42 5.87
N ALA A 222 -22.61 10.33 5.52
CA ALA A 222 -21.84 9.10 5.64
C ALA A 222 -21.79 8.63 7.09
N PRO A 223 -22.25 7.42 7.42
CA PRO A 223 -21.82 6.77 8.62
C PRO A 223 -20.32 6.59 8.49
N ASP A 224 -19.57 7.01 9.51
CA ASP A 224 -18.11 6.96 9.49
C ASP A 224 -17.63 5.51 9.62
N ILE A 225 -17.74 4.77 8.51
CA ILE A 225 -17.39 3.35 8.41
C ILE A 225 -16.17 3.21 7.52
N THR A 226 -15.10 2.63 8.05
CA THR A 226 -13.91 2.28 7.28
C THR A 226 -13.67 0.78 7.35
N PRO A 227 -13.80 0.02 6.25
CA PRO A 227 -13.39 -1.38 6.20
C PRO A 227 -11.89 -1.52 6.45
N LEU A 228 -11.51 -2.40 7.39
CA LEU A 228 -10.13 -2.67 7.76
C LEU A 228 -9.59 -3.94 7.09
N GLY A 229 -10.44 -4.97 6.93
CA GLY A 229 -10.06 -6.24 6.33
C GLY A 229 -11.01 -7.36 6.69
N PHE A 230 -10.96 -8.44 5.93
CA PHE A 230 -11.75 -9.64 6.22
C PHE A 230 -11.09 -10.47 7.33
N GLY A 231 -11.93 -11.12 8.15
CA GLY A 231 -11.51 -12.14 9.09
C GLY A 231 -11.13 -13.45 8.40
N LEU A 232 -10.71 -14.45 9.19
CA LEU A 232 -10.49 -15.83 8.70
C LEU A 232 -11.78 -16.43 8.12
N ASN A 233 -12.92 -16.12 8.74
CA ASN A 233 -14.22 -16.34 8.13
C ASN A 233 -14.44 -15.31 7.01
N PRO A 234 -14.60 -15.75 5.74
CA PRO A 234 -14.75 -14.82 4.61
C PRO A 234 -16.05 -14.00 4.62
N ASN A 235 -16.97 -14.31 5.52
CA ASN A 235 -18.20 -13.55 5.72
C ASN A 235 -18.13 -12.61 6.93
N GLU A 236 -16.99 -12.48 7.56
CA GLU A 236 -16.73 -11.54 8.63
C GLU A 236 -15.83 -10.40 8.12
N LEU A 237 -16.26 -9.17 8.29
CA LEU A 237 -15.51 -7.98 7.92
C LEU A 237 -15.23 -7.13 9.15
N TYR A 238 -13.96 -6.85 9.40
CA TYR A 238 -13.57 -5.87 10.41
C TYR A 238 -13.72 -4.46 9.86
N ILE A 239 -14.33 -3.62 10.65
CA ILE A 239 -14.53 -2.19 10.33
C ILE A 239 -14.09 -1.32 11.51
N ARG A 240 -13.68 -0.11 11.20
CA ARG A 240 -13.61 0.99 12.14
C ARG A 240 -14.89 1.84 11.98
N ALA A 241 -15.54 2.16 13.07
CA ALA A 241 -16.74 3.00 13.08
C ALA A 241 -16.87 3.78 14.40
N ASP A 242 -17.73 4.79 14.40
CA ASP A 242 -18.05 5.54 15.63
C ASP A 242 -18.66 4.63 16.70
N HIS A 243 -18.22 4.84 17.94
CA HIS A 243 -18.73 4.27 19.17
C HIS A 243 -18.69 5.31 20.28
N GLN A 244 -19.82 5.91 20.57
CA GLN A 244 -19.95 6.94 21.63
C GLN A 244 -19.04 8.16 21.42
N GLY A 245 -18.88 8.59 20.16
CA GLY A 245 -18.07 9.75 19.77
C GLY A 245 -16.58 9.46 19.63
N ARG A 246 -16.16 8.19 19.57
CA ARG A 246 -14.80 7.74 19.26
C ARG A 246 -14.81 6.57 18.28
N TYR A 247 -13.70 6.40 17.57
CA TYR A 247 -13.54 5.25 16.71
C TYR A 247 -13.24 3.97 17.49
N ALA A 248 -13.95 2.91 17.15
CA ALA A 248 -13.77 1.56 17.68
C ALA A 248 -13.74 0.53 16.56
N ILE A 249 -13.30 -0.67 16.87
CA ILE A 249 -13.26 -1.81 15.94
C ILE A 249 -14.49 -2.68 16.16
N PHE A 250 -15.16 -3.01 15.07
CA PHE A 250 -16.29 -3.93 15.03
C PHE A 250 -16.04 -5.04 14.01
N THR A 251 -16.69 -6.17 14.21
CA THR A 251 -16.96 -7.11 13.12
C THR A 251 -18.37 -6.93 12.59
N VAL A 252 -18.54 -7.23 11.30
CA VAL A 252 -19.82 -7.22 10.57
C VAL A 252 -20.04 -8.59 9.98
N ASP A 253 -21.22 -9.16 10.21
CA ASP A 253 -21.67 -10.39 9.54
C ASP A 253 -22.24 -10.06 8.16
N LEU A 254 -21.50 -10.46 7.12
CA LEU A 254 -21.86 -10.21 5.71
C LEU A 254 -22.92 -11.19 5.16
N THR A 255 -23.31 -12.19 5.92
CA THR A 255 -24.39 -13.13 5.53
C THR A 255 -25.79 -12.56 5.80
N ASN A 256 -25.85 -11.56 6.68
CA ASN A 256 -27.10 -10.88 7.05
C ASN A 256 -27.19 -9.53 6.33
N ASP A 257 -28.30 -9.26 5.68
CA ASP A 257 -28.53 -8.02 4.92
C ASP A 257 -28.61 -6.78 5.85
N ASP A 258 -28.97 -6.95 7.12
CA ASP A 258 -28.95 -5.87 8.13
C ASP A 258 -27.54 -5.50 8.61
N LEU A 259 -26.53 -6.26 8.21
CA LEU A 259 -25.12 -6.04 8.52
C LEU A 259 -24.88 -5.78 10.03
N PRO A 260 -25.30 -6.69 10.93
CA PRO A 260 -25.17 -6.49 12.36
C PRO A 260 -23.70 -6.36 12.76
N ARG A 261 -23.44 -5.41 13.68
CA ARG A 261 -22.10 -5.10 14.16
C ARG A 261 -21.89 -5.65 15.56
N THR A 262 -20.75 -6.29 15.78
CA THR A 262 -20.32 -6.75 17.09
C THR A 262 -19.06 -5.97 17.48
N LEU A 263 -19.09 -5.31 18.64
CA LEU A 263 -17.93 -4.57 19.16
C LEU A 263 -16.79 -5.55 19.47
N VAL A 264 -15.62 -5.28 18.93
CA VAL A 264 -14.39 -6.05 19.17
C VAL A 264 -13.49 -5.32 20.17
N TYR A 265 -13.27 -4.03 19.94
CA TYR A 265 -12.40 -3.22 20.78
C TYR A 265 -12.78 -1.74 20.72
N ALA A 266 -12.81 -1.12 21.89
CA ALA A 266 -12.92 0.34 22.04
C ALA A 266 -11.99 0.80 23.18
N ASP A 267 -11.31 1.91 22.97
CA ASP A 267 -10.52 2.55 24.03
C ASP A 267 -11.34 3.65 24.71
N LYS A 268 -11.15 3.80 26.04
CA LYS A 268 -11.89 4.82 26.82
C LYS A 268 -11.42 6.24 26.56
N ASN A 269 -10.17 6.43 26.13
CA ASN A 269 -9.52 7.73 26.08
C ASN A 269 -9.11 8.14 24.64
N TYR A 270 -8.91 7.17 23.74
CA TYR A 270 -8.31 7.40 22.42
C TYR A 270 -9.18 6.83 21.31
N ASP A 271 -9.10 7.47 20.14
CA ASP A 271 -9.60 6.91 18.89
C ASP A 271 -8.71 5.76 18.44
N ILE A 272 -9.31 4.75 17.81
CA ILE A 272 -8.56 3.69 17.13
C ILE A 272 -8.26 4.17 15.70
N GLU A 273 -6.97 4.25 15.35
CA GLU A 273 -6.48 4.63 14.02
C GLU A 273 -6.43 3.46 13.03
#